data_10422ecceec058697fa197083e94fbfe
#
_entry.id   10422ecceec058697fa197083e94fbfe
#
_cell.length_a   1.000
_cell.length_b   1.000
_cell.length_c   1.000
_cell.angle_alpha   90.00
_cell.angle_beta   90.00
_cell.angle_gamma   90.00
#
_symmetry.space_group_name_H-M   'P 1'
#
loop_
_entity.id
_entity.type
_entity.pdbx_description
1 polymer ?
#
loop_
_entity_poly.entity_id
_entity_poly.type
_entity_poly.pdbx_seq_one_letter_code
_entity_poly.pdbx_strand_id
1 'polypeptide(L)'
;GKEKEAYFSTELCGGTHVKAVGEIGLFKIKSESGIASGVRRIEAICGQSAFMHISETFANVHALSSVLKCTPEDLLDRISHVLEQNKELEKTIKAYQQTALTNQVACLIKTKQKTASGSEYIKSVVNVETSEGLKTLANQLLPELNAGLVLLAAELKGKIQICASVSSEAVEQGFHAGNIVQAVCQLLDGKGGGKNNFAMGGAPQNQAFKDILSSFEI
;
A
#
# COMPACT_ATOMS: atom_id res chain seq x y z
N GLY A 1 -69.50 -7.07 -32.84
CA GLY A 1 -68.72 -6.15 -32.04
C GLY A 1 -67.22 -6.42 -32.24
N LYS A 2 -66.50 -5.46 -32.84
CA LYS A 2 -65.02 -5.52 -32.85
C LYS A 2 -64.56 -5.15 -31.45
N GLU A 3 -63.97 -6.09 -30.73
CA GLU A 3 -63.18 -5.79 -29.51
C GLU A 3 -62.14 -4.78 -29.90
N LYS A 4 -62.16 -3.64 -29.23
CA LYS A 4 -61.00 -2.67 -29.30
C LYS A 4 -59.83 -3.35 -28.70
N GLU A 5 -58.83 -3.74 -29.51
CA GLU A 5 -57.53 -4.13 -29.03
C GLU A 5 -57.01 -2.98 -28.21
N ALA A 6 -56.87 -3.18 -26.89
CA ALA A 6 -56.26 -2.21 -25.98
C ALA A 6 -54.73 -2.26 -26.21
N TYR A 7 -54.22 -1.25 -26.86
CA TYR A 7 -52.76 -1.10 -27.00
C TYR A 7 -52.16 -0.83 -25.62
N PHE A 8 -51.05 -1.51 -25.32
CA PHE A 8 -50.30 -1.32 -24.08
C PHE A 8 -49.66 0.07 -24.01
N SER A 9 -49.15 0.56 -25.13
CA SER A 9 -48.62 1.91 -25.29
C SER A 9 -48.88 2.42 -26.69
N THR A 10 -49.14 3.70 -26.85
CA THR A 10 -49.31 4.36 -28.14
C THR A 10 -48.62 5.68 -28.13
N GLU A 11 -47.57 5.82 -28.94
CA GLU A 11 -46.73 7.03 -29.00
C GLU A 11 -46.51 7.42 -30.46
N LEU A 12 -46.30 8.74 -30.70
CA LEU A 12 -45.91 9.25 -32.01
C LEU A 12 -44.44 8.93 -32.27
N CYS A 13 -44.14 8.27 -33.38
CA CYS A 13 -42.80 7.94 -33.80
C CYS A 13 -42.57 8.28 -35.27
N GLY A 14 -41.51 9.02 -35.57
CA GLY A 14 -41.08 9.37 -36.94
C GLY A 14 -40.03 8.42 -37.52
N GLY A 15 -39.71 7.30 -36.83
CA GLY A 15 -38.71 6.31 -37.23
C GLY A 15 -39.26 5.16 -38.07
N THR A 16 -38.37 4.29 -38.52
CA THR A 16 -38.70 3.02 -39.19
C THR A 16 -39.02 1.94 -38.17
N HIS A 17 -39.96 1.06 -38.50
CA HIS A 17 -40.43 -0.01 -37.64
C HIS A 17 -40.18 -1.36 -38.29
N VAL A 18 -39.89 -2.37 -37.47
CA VAL A 18 -39.90 -3.78 -37.88
C VAL A 18 -41.35 -4.25 -38.06
N LYS A 19 -41.57 -5.21 -38.95
CA LYS A 19 -42.90 -5.74 -39.18
C LYS A 19 -43.39 -6.68 -38.08
N ALA A 20 -42.45 -7.37 -37.43
CA ALA A 20 -42.74 -8.27 -36.33
C ALA A 20 -41.58 -8.18 -35.28
N VAL A 21 -41.92 -8.37 -34.00
CA VAL A 21 -40.93 -8.33 -32.89
C VAL A 21 -39.85 -9.39 -33.08
N GLY A 22 -40.14 -10.51 -33.72
CA GLY A 22 -39.15 -11.54 -34.03
C GLY A 22 -37.99 -11.07 -34.94
N GLU A 23 -38.19 -10.03 -35.75
CA GLU A 23 -37.12 -9.44 -36.59
C GLU A 23 -36.05 -8.70 -35.78
N ILE A 24 -36.36 -8.27 -34.55
CA ILE A 24 -35.38 -7.64 -33.63
C ILE A 24 -34.37 -8.69 -33.16
N GLY A 25 -34.78 -9.94 -33.04
CA GLY A 25 -33.93 -11.02 -32.52
C GLY A 25 -33.61 -10.84 -31.04
N LEU A 26 -32.38 -11.15 -30.66
CA LEU A 26 -31.92 -11.00 -29.29
C LEU A 26 -31.84 -9.51 -28.92
N PHE A 27 -32.40 -9.15 -27.77
CA PHE A 27 -32.40 -7.78 -27.25
C PHE A 27 -31.73 -7.75 -25.87
N LYS A 28 -30.78 -6.84 -25.66
CA LYS A 28 -30.08 -6.69 -24.40
C LYS A 28 -29.92 -5.21 -24.01
N ILE A 29 -30.40 -4.84 -22.84
CA ILE A 29 -30.12 -3.54 -22.25
C ILE A 29 -28.68 -3.56 -21.73
N LYS A 30 -27.86 -2.61 -22.17
CA LYS A 30 -26.46 -2.44 -21.74
C LYS A 30 -26.34 -1.57 -20.50
N SER A 31 -27.04 -0.44 -20.50
CA SER A 31 -26.95 0.51 -19.40
C SER A 31 -28.24 1.33 -19.27
N GLU A 32 -28.45 1.82 -18.07
CA GLU A 32 -29.47 2.82 -17.75
C GLU A 32 -28.81 3.88 -16.87
N SER A 33 -28.96 5.15 -17.24
CA SER A 33 -28.36 6.29 -16.53
C SER A 33 -29.30 7.49 -16.50
N GLY A 34 -29.21 8.29 -15.45
CA GLY A 34 -29.87 9.60 -15.39
C GLY A 34 -29.07 10.65 -16.15
N ILE A 35 -29.71 11.42 -17.01
CA ILE A 35 -29.06 12.53 -17.74
C ILE A 35 -29.42 13.88 -17.12
N ALA A 36 -30.66 14.03 -16.66
CA ALA A 36 -31.18 15.25 -16.02
C ALA A 36 -32.29 14.86 -15.03
N SER A 37 -32.79 15.84 -14.27
CA SER A 37 -33.92 15.60 -13.36
C SER A 37 -35.14 15.05 -14.14
N GLY A 38 -35.55 13.82 -13.83
CA GLY A 38 -36.67 13.13 -14.46
C GLY A 38 -36.38 12.54 -15.84
N VAL A 39 -35.17 12.66 -16.40
CA VAL A 39 -34.80 12.09 -17.71
C VAL A 39 -33.83 10.94 -17.54
N ARG A 40 -34.18 9.76 -18.04
CA ARG A 40 -33.35 8.56 -18.03
C ARG A 40 -32.95 8.17 -19.46
N ARG A 41 -31.72 7.76 -19.62
CA ARG A 41 -31.17 7.24 -20.86
C ARG A 41 -30.98 5.73 -20.73
N ILE A 42 -31.53 5.00 -21.69
CA ILE A 42 -31.37 3.54 -21.81
C ILE A 42 -30.57 3.28 -23.08
N GLU A 43 -29.52 2.50 -22.96
CA GLU A 43 -28.74 2.00 -24.08
C GLU A 43 -28.98 0.51 -24.22
N ALA A 44 -29.40 0.11 -25.40
CA ALA A 44 -29.70 -1.28 -25.72
C ALA A 44 -29.08 -1.69 -27.06
N ILE A 45 -28.83 -2.97 -27.21
CA ILE A 45 -28.33 -3.60 -28.44
C ILE A 45 -29.27 -4.74 -28.82
N CYS A 46 -29.38 -5.02 -30.12
CA CYS A 46 -30.23 -6.10 -30.62
C CYS A 46 -29.55 -6.89 -31.75
N GLY A 47 -30.17 -8.03 -32.13
CA GLY A 47 -29.75 -8.88 -33.21
C GLY A 47 -28.31 -9.39 -33.05
N GLN A 48 -27.55 -9.30 -34.11
CA GLN A 48 -26.15 -9.79 -34.14
C GLN A 48 -25.25 -9.09 -33.14
N SER A 49 -25.42 -7.79 -32.93
CA SER A 49 -24.61 -7.03 -31.95
C SER A 49 -24.85 -7.53 -30.52
N ALA A 50 -26.08 -7.88 -30.18
CA ALA A 50 -26.41 -8.45 -28.87
C ALA A 50 -25.79 -9.85 -28.72
N PHE A 51 -25.87 -10.69 -29.77
CA PHE A 51 -25.22 -12.01 -29.76
C PHE A 51 -23.71 -11.92 -29.58
N MET A 52 -23.05 -11.05 -30.34
CA MET A 52 -21.59 -10.86 -30.22
C MET A 52 -21.20 -10.40 -28.81
N HIS A 53 -21.92 -9.44 -28.25
CA HIS A 53 -21.65 -8.94 -26.90
C HIS A 53 -21.79 -10.01 -25.82
N ILE A 54 -22.83 -10.85 -25.93
CA ILE A 54 -23.03 -11.97 -25.01
C ILE A 54 -21.94 -13.02 -25.18
N SER A 55 -21.59 -13.36 -26.41
CA SER A 55 -20.52 -14.34 -26.70
C SER A 55 -19.18 -13.87 -26.14
N GLU A 56 -18.84 -12.59 -26.28
CA GLU A 56 -17.65 -11.98 -25.69
C GLU A 56 -17.67 -12.04 -24.16
N THR A 57 -18.81 -11.74 -23.55
CA THR A 57 -18.99 -11.83 -22.10
C THR A 57 -18.75 -13.24 -21.59
N PHE A 58 -19.31 -14.26 -22.26
CA PHE A 58 -19.06 -15.65 -21.91
C PHE A 58 -17.59 -16.04 -22.10
N ALA A 59 -16.94 -15.61 -23.18
CA ALA A 59 -15.53 -15.86 -23.40
C ALA A 59 -14.66 -15.28 -22.26
N ASN A 60 -14.98 -14.06 -21.80
CA ASN A 60 -14.30 -13.43 -20.67
C ASN A 60 -14.51 -14.20 -19.36
N VAL A 61 -15.73 -14.69 -19.09
CA VAL A 61 -16.04 -15.53 -17.91
C VAL A 61 -15.23 -16.83 -17.97
N HIS A 62 -15.17 -17.51 -19.12
CA HIS A 62 -14.37 -18.71 -19.29
C HIS A 62 -12.86 -18.46 -19.13
N ALA A 63 -12.36 -17.34 -19.65
CA ALA A 63 -10.96 -16.95 -19.45
C ALA A 63 -10.64 -16.74 -17.97
N LEU A 64 -11.49 -16.03 -17.23
CA LEU A 64 -11.33 -15.83 -15.78
C LEU A 64 -11.38 -17.15 -15.01
N SER A 65 -12.32 -18.04 -15.36
CA SER A 65 -12.43 -19.38 -14.75
C SER A 65 -11.17 -20.21 -14.98
N SER A 66 -10.58 -20.12 -16.17
CA SER A 66 -9.31 -20.79 -16.49
C SER A 66 -8.14 -20.28 -15.67
N VAL A 67 -8.04 -18.95 -15.49
CA VAL A 67 -6.99 -18.32 -14.67
C VAL A 67 -7.13 -18.74 -13.20
N LEU A 68 -8.36 -18.77 -12.70
CA LEU A 68 -8.65 -19.13 -11.30
C LEU A 68 -8.77 -20.64 -11.07
N LYS A 69 -8.66 -21.45 -12.14
CA LYS A 69 -8.77 -22.91 -12.12
C LYS A 69 -10.04 -23.40 -11.42
N CYS A 70 -11.18 -22.83 -11.79
CA CYS A 70 -12.51 -23.20 -11.28
C CYS A 70 -13.54 -23.20 -12.40
N THR A 71 -14.75 -23.69 -12.12
CA THR A 71 -15.87 -23.60 -13.06
C THR A 71 -16.46 -22.16 -13.08
N PRO A 72 -17.18 -21.76 -14.12
CA PRO A 72 -17.87 -20.47 -14.14
C PRO A 72 -18.83 -20.27 -12.97
N GLU A 73 -19.46 -21.33 -12.51
CA GLU A 73 -20.40 -21.33 -11.38
C GLU A 73 -19.71 -21.03 -10.04
N ASP A 74 -18.47 -21.53 -9.87
CA ASP A 74 -17.68 -21.38 -8.65
C ASP A 74 -16.83 -20.11 -8.63
N LEU A 75 -16.90 -19.28 -9.69
CA LEU A 75 -16.01 -18.15 -9.89
C LEU A 75 -16.09 -17.12 -8.75
N LEU A 76 -17.29 -16.79 -8.29
CA LEU A 76 -17.51 -15.84 -7.20
C LEU A 76 -16.95 -16.33 -5.88
N ASP A 77 -17.17 -17.60 -5.55
CA ASP A 77 -16.66 -18.22 -4.33
C ASP A 77 -15.13 -18.28 -4.36
N ARG A 78 -14.55 -18.62 -5.51
CA ARG A 78 -13.12 -18.68 -5.70
C ARG A 78 -12.46 -17.30 -5.56
N ILE A 79 -13.05 -16.26 -6.15
CA ILE A 79 -12.57 -14.88 -5.99
C ILE A 79 -12.65 -14.45 -4.53
N SER A 80 -13.77 -14.68 -3.87
CA SER A 80 -13.97 -14.36 -2.46
C SER A 80 -12.92 -15.03 -1.57
N HIS A 81 -12.66 -16.31 -1.80
CA HIS A 81 -11.64 -17.07 -1.08
C HIS A 81 -10.22 -16.52 -1.31
N VAL A 82 -9.86 -16.18 -2.55
CA VAL A 82 -8.54 -15.60 -2.86
C VAL A 82 -8.36 -14.23 -2.17
N LEU A 83 -9.41 -13.40 -2.15
CA LEU A 83 -9.36 -12.10 -1.47
C LEU A 83 -9.21 -12.26 0.05
N GLU A 84 -9.90 -13.24 0.65
CA GLU A 84 -9.77 -13.53 2.07
C GLU A 84 -8.39 -14.07 2.43
N GLN A 85 -7.88 -15.03 1.65
CA GLN A 85 -6.50 -15.52 1.81
C GLN A 85 -5.47 -14.39 1.70
N ASN A 86 -5.62 -13.48 0.76
CA ASN A 86 -4.72 -12.35 0.61
C ASN A 86 -4.73 -11.45 1.85
N LYS A 87 -5.91 -11.16 2.39
CA LYS A 87 -6.07 -10.39 3.64
C LYS A 87 -5.43 -11.08 4.85
N GLU A 88 -5.57 -12.40 4.96
CA GLU A 88 -4.94 -13.17 6.02
C GLU A 88 -3.41 -13.21 5.89
N LEU A 89 -2.90 -13.36 4.67
CA LEU A 89 -1.46 -13.30 4.40
C LEU A 89 -0.88 -11.94 4.76
N GLU A 90 -1.53 -10.85 4.38
CA GLU A 90 -1.11 -9.49 4.76
C GLU A 90 -1.07 -9.30 6.28
N LYS A 91 -2.07 -9.81 7.01
CA LYS A 91 -2.11 -9.77 8.47
C LYS A 91 -0.96 -10.58 9.08
N THR A 92 -0.71 -11.75 8.53
CA THR A 92 0.37 -12.64 8.98
C THR A 92 1.75 -12.03 8.74
N ILE A 93 1.97 -11.44 7.57
CA ILE A 93 3.22 -10.72 7.26
C ILE A 93 3.44 -9.57 8.25
N LYS A 94 2.42 -8.75 8.52
CA LYS A 94 2.50 -7.67 9.50
C LYS A 94 2.84 -8.19 10.91
N ALA A 95 2.25 -9.30 11.32
CA ALA A 95 2.54 -9.91 12.62
C ALA A 95 3.99 -10.40 12.71
N TYR A 96 4.51 -11.06 11.67
CA TYR A 96 5.91 -11.48 11.61
C TYR A 96 6.87 -10.30 11.62
N GLN A 97 6.58 -9.24 10.86
CA GLN A 97 7.39 -8.01 10.86
C GLN A 97 7.43 -7.38 12.26
N GLN A 98 6.29 -7.30 12.95
CA GLN A 98 6.22 -6.77 14.32
C GLN A 98 7.03 -7.63 15.30
N THR A 99 6.93 -8.95 15.21
CA THR A 99 7.71 -9.87 16.05
C THR A 99 9.21 -9.73 15.79
N ALA A 100 9.61 -9.61 14.53
CA ALA A 100 11.01 -9.40 14.15
C ALA A 100 11.56 -8.08 14.72
N LEU A 101 10.77 -6.98 14.65
CA LEU A 101 11.13 -5.69 15.26
C LEU A 101 11.28 -5.81 16.79
N THR A 102 10.35 -6.46 17.46
CA THR A 102 10.41 -6.65 18.93
C THR A 102 11.64 -7.44 19.35
N ASN A 103 12.00 -8.49 18.61
CA ASN A 103 13.22 -9.25 18.87
C ASN A 103 14.49 -8.42 18.64
N GLN A 104 14.50 -7.57 17.61
CA GLN A 104 15.61 -6.63 17.36
C GLN A 104 15.75 -5.62 18.51
N VAL A 105 14.64 -5.06 19.01
CA VAL A 105 14.64 -4.16 20.18
C VAL A 105 15.30 -4.83 21.36
N ALA A 106 14.90 -6.04 21.71
CA ALA A 106 15.46 -6.80 22.84
C ALA A 106 16.98 -7.06 22.70
N CYS A 107 17.46 -7.28 21.47
CA CYS A 107 18.88 -7.43 21.18
C CYS A 107 19.63 -6.08 21.29
N LEU A 108 19.06 -5.02 20.73
CA LEU A 108 19.71 -3.70 20.66
C LEU A 108 19.80 -3.02 22.03
N ILE A 109 18.83 -3.23 22.92
CA ILE A 109 18.90 -2.73 24.31
C ILE A 109 20.15 -3.24 25.02
N LYS A 110 20.60 -4.47 24.74
CA LYS A 110 21.81 -5.05 25.33
C LYS A 110 23.12 -4.36 24.85
N THR A 111 23.06 -3.63 23.74
CA THR A 111 24.22 -2.92 23.16
C THR A 111 24.28 -1.45 23.57
N LYS A 112 23.43 -1.03 24.52
CA LYS A 112 23.45 0.35 25.02
C LYS A 112 24.77 0.73 25.61
N GLN A 113 25.21 1.94 25.34
CA GLN A 113 26.44 2.55 25.81
C GLN A 113 26.13 3.88 26.53
N LYS A 114 27.11 4.41 27.23
CA LYS A 114 26.97 5.71 27.91
C LYS A 114 27.96 6.70 27.33
N THR A 115 27.50 7.93 27.15
CA THR A 115 28.39 9.08 26.84
C THR A 115 29.13 9.52 28.08
N ALA A 116 30.15 10.35 27.88
CA ALA A 116 30.90 10.99 29.01
C ALA A 116 29.97 11.86 29.89
N SER A 117 28.88 12.40 29.33
CA SER A 117 27.85 13.17 30.05
C SER A 117 26.83 12.31 30.81
N GLY A 118 26.91 10.99 30.72
CA GLY A 118 25.98 10.04 31.41
C GLY A 118 24.75 9.69 30.63
N SER A 119 24.50 10.26 29.45
CA SER A 119 23.40 9.89 28.57
C SER A 119 23.58 8.49 27.99
N GLU A 120 22.50 7.74 27.85
CA GLU A 120 22.57 6.42 27.25
C GLU A 120 22.31 6.50 25.73
N TYR A 121 23.08 5.75 24.94
CA TYR A 121 22.85 5.70 23.51
C TYR A 121 22.92 4.28 22.94
N ILE A 122 22.19 4.08 21.84
CA ILE A 122 22.29 2.90 20.99
C ILE A 122 22.68 3.35 19.59
N LYS A 123 23.78 2.77 19.09
CA LYS A 123 24.30 2.99 17.75
C LYS A 123 24.44 1.63 17.06
N SER A 124 23.67 1.37 15.99
CA SER A 124 23.66 0.06 15.34
C SER A 124 23.24 0.10 13.88
N VAL A 125 23.77 -0.86 13.14
CA VAL A 125 23.22 -1.23 11.82
C VAL A 125 22.14 -2.28 12.01
N VAL A 126 20.98 -2.03 11.44
CA VAL A 126 19.82 -2.90 11.61
C VAL A 126 19.31 -3.41 10.26
N ASN A 127 18.62 -4.55 10.28
CA ASN A 127 17.98 -5.12 9.11
C ASN A 127 16.49 -4.83 9.16
N VAL A 128 16.03 -3.91 8.32
CA VAL A 128 14.62 -3.55 8.16
C VAL A 128 14.30 -3.44 6.67
N GLU A 129 13.07 -3.65 6.30
CA GLU A 129 12.66 -3.64 4.88
C GLU A 129 12.19 -2.26 4.38
N THR A 130 11.84 -1.38 5.32
CA THR A 130 11.26 -0.06 5.01
C THR A 130 11.82 1.04 5.89
N SER A 131 11.80 2.28 5.39
CA SER A 131 12.14 3.47 6.17
C SER A 131 11.23 3.65 7.39
N GLU A 132 9.99 3.21 7.27
CA GLU A 132 9.02 3.27 8.36
C GLU A 132 9.35 2.26 9.46
N GLY A 133 9.82 1.07 9.10
CA GLY A 133 10.36 0.07 10.04
C GLY A 133 11.56 0.62 10.82
N LEU A 134 12.47 1.35 10.16
CA LEU A 134 13.60 1.99 10.81
C LEU A 134 13.16 3.04 11.83
N LYS A 135 12.19 3.88 11.46
CA LYS A 135 11.60 4.88 12.36
C LYS A 135 10.87 4.23 13.55
N THR A 136 10.09 3.18 13.29
CA THR A 136 9.37 2.45 14.34
C THR A 136 10.35 1.84 15.34
N LEU A 137 11.43 1.23 14.86
CA LEU A 137 12.46 0.64 15.71
C LEU A 137 13.15 1.71 16.58
N ALA A 138 13.51 2.86 16.01
CA ALA A 138 14.09 3.97 16.77
C ALA A 138 13.14 4.49 17.86
N ASN A 139 11.85 4.62 17.54
CA ASN A 139 10.84 5.06 18.50
C ASN A 139 10.55 4.03 19.61
N GLN A 140 10.70 2.74 19.34
CA GLN A 140 10.56 1.69 20.35
C GLN A 140 11.78 1.57 21.28
N LEU A 141 12.98 1.90 20.78
CA LEU A 141 14.21 1.88 21.56
C LEU A 141 14.36 3.10 22.47
N LEU A 142 13.90 4.26 22.04
CA LEU A 142 14.13 5.52 22.77
C LEU A 142 13.59 5.52 24.21
N PRO A 143 12.36 5.00 24.50
CA PRO A 143 11.84 4.95 25.86
C PRO A 143 12.62 4.03 26.83
N GLU A 144 13.43 3.12 26.28
CA GLU A 144 14.25 2.18 27.05
C GLU A 144 15.59 2.77 27.51
N LEU A 145 15.86 4.04 27.15
CA LEU A 145 17.10 4.76 27.45
C LEU A 145 16.83 5.97 28.35
N ASN A 146 17.73 6.17 29.34
CA ASN A 146 17.71 7.38 30.17
C ASN A 146 18.44 8.50 29.44
N ALA A 147 17.79 9.67 29.28
CA ALA A 147 18.31 10.80 28.48
C ALA A 147 18.90 10.30 27.15
N GLY A 148 18.10 9.53 26.42
CA GLY A 148 18.59 8.59 25.41
C GLY A 148 18.76 9.17 24.02
N LEU A 149 19.68 8.57 23.28
CA LEU A 149 19.90 8.79 21.87
C LEU A 149 19.94 7.46 21.13
N VAL A 150 19.22 7.35 20.06
CA VAL A 150 19.20 6.19 19.15
C VAL A 150 19.66 6.61 17.78
N LEU A 151 20.72 6.00 17.26
CA LEU A 151 21.26 6.19 15.92
C LEU A 151 21.26 4.86 15.20
N LEU A 152 20.38 4.70 14.23
CA LEU A 152 20.25 3.48 13.44
C LEU A 152 20.56 3.74 11.97
N ALA A 153 21.20 2.77 11.33
CA ALA A 153 21.39 2.75 9.89
C ALA A 153 20.91 1.42 9.30
N ALA A 154 20.34 1.46 8.10
CA ALA A 154 19.92 0.28 7.37
C ALA A 154 20.20 0.44 5.88
N GLU A 155 20.48 -0.67 5.21
CA GLU A 155 20.55 -0.70 3.76
C GLU A 155 19.16 -1.08 3.18
N LEU A 156 18.58 -0.16 2.40
CA LEU A 156 17.25 -0.30 1.81
C LEU A 156 17.34 -0.09 0.30
N LYS A 157 17.03 -1.11 -0.48
CA LYS A 157 17.00 -1.05 -1.97
C LYS A 157 18.27 -0.42 -2.58
N GLY A 158 19.43 -0.82 -2.07
CA GLY A 158 20.73 -0.31 -2.56
C GLY A 158 21.07 1.13 -2.14
N LYS A 159 20.42 1.65 -1.10
CA LYS A 159 20.72 2.94 -0.47
C LYS A 159 20.83 2.76 1.03
N ILE A 160 21.68 3.56 1.66
CA ILE A 160 21.78 3.59 3.11
C ILE A 160 20.78 4.60 3.64
N GLN A 161 19.96 4.18 4.59
CA GLN A 161 19.10 5.07 5.35
C GLN A 161 19.57 5.17 6.79
N ILE A 162 19.58 6.37 7.33
CA ILE A 162 20.02 6.72 8.66
C ILE A 162 18.87 7.39 9.38
N CYS A 163 18.67 7.01 10.63
CA CYS A 163 17.65 7.58 11.51
C CYS A 163 18.27 7.87 12.86
N ALA A 164 18.06 9.08 13.37
CA ALA A 164 18.37 9.41 14.75
C ALA A 164 17.12 9.87 15.49
N SER A 165 16.97 9.40 16.73
CA SER A 165 15.92 9.81 17.66
C SER A 165 16.58 10.17 18.99
N VAL A 166 16.20 11.32 19.56
CA VAL A 166 16.79 11.90 20.78
C VAL A 166 15.68 12.25 21.74
N SER A 167 15.82 11.87 23.01
CA SER A 167 14.86 12.20 24.06
C SER A 167 14.90 13.70 24.40
N SER A 168 13.85 14.22 25.04
CA SER A 168 13.79 15.63 25.43
C SER A 168 14.93 16.01 26.37
N GLU A 169 15.27 15.13 27.32
CA GLU A 169 16.34 15.32 28.29
C GLU A 169 17.73 15.36 27.61
N ALA A 170 17.94 14.53 26.58
CA ALA A 170 19.17 14.52 25.81
C ALA A 170 19.29 15.77 24.91
N VAL A 171 18.16 16.28 24.41
CA VAL A 171 18.14 17.56 23.67
C VAL A 171 18.55 18.73 24.59
N GLU A 172 18.09 18.77 25.84
CA GLU A 172 18.52 19.77 26.83
C GLU A 172 20.00 19.68 27.17
N GLN A 173 20.61 18.51 27.04
CA GLN A 173 22.05 18.30 27.18
C GLN A 173 22.85 18.67 25.93
N GLY A 174 22.20 19.15 24.87
CA GLY A 174 22.84 19.64 23.64
C GLY A 174 22.89 18.64 22.50
N PHE A 175 22.30 17.46 22.63
CA PHE A 175 22.21 16.50 21.52
C PHE A 175 21.09 16.87 20.56
N HIS A 176 21.39 16.91 19.26
CA HIS A 176 20.44 17.26 18.21
C HIS A 176 20.43 16.19 17.12
N ALA A 177 19.30 15.48 16.94
CA ALA A 177 19.16 14.42 15.94
C ALA A 177 19.50 14.91 14.53
N GLY A 178 19.07 16.14 14.17
CA GLY A 178 19.37 16.75 12.87
C GLY A 178 20.85 16.88 12.58
N ASN A 179 21.64 17.36 13.55
CA ASN A 179 23.09 17.54 13.41
C ASN A 179 23.82 16.19 13.32
N ILE A 180 23.40 15.22 14.13
CA ILE A 180 23.97 13.86 14.13
C ILE A 180 23.75 13.18 12.78
N VAL A 181 22.53 13.19 12.28
CA VAL A 181 22.21 12.61 10.96
C VAL A 181 22.96 13.33 9.85
N GLN A 182 23.05 14.67 9.90
CA GLN A 182 23.76 15.44 8.90
C GLN A 182 25.25 15.09 8.89
N ALA A 183 25.89 14.99 10.05
CA ALA A 183 27.30 14.62 10.17
C ALA A 183 27.58 13.20 9.62
N VAL A 184 26.74 12.22 9.99
CA VAL A 184 26.89 10.84 9.49
C VAL A 184 26.62 10.77 7.99
N CYS A 185 25.62 11.49 7.48
CA CYS A 185 25.34 11.54 6.06
C CYS A 185 26.48 12.17 5.26
N GLN A 186 27.13 13.23 5.76
CA GLN A 186 28.27 13.86 5.10
C GLN A 186 29.45 12.90 4.96
N LEU A 187 29.71 12.05 5.98
CA LEU A 187 30.76 11.02 5.91
C LEU A 187 30.46 9.93 4.87
N LEU A 188 29.22 9.82 4.44
CA LEU A 188 28.72 8.83 3.48
C LEU A 188 28.34 9.46 2.12
N ASP A 189 28.74 10.69 1.84
CA ASP A 189 28.38 11.45 0.62
C ASP A 189 26.84 11.55 0.43
N GLY A 190 26.10 11.55 1.53
CA GLY A 190 24.66 11.59 1.58
C GLY A 190 24.10 12.94 2.01
N LYS A 191 22.79 12.99 2.14
CA LYS A 191 22.04 14.15 2.64
C LYS A 191 21.05 13.71 3.71
N GLY A 192 20.96 14.49 4.77
CA GLY A 192 20.04 14.23 5.86
C GLY A 192 19.79 15.47 6.68
N GLY A 193 18.82 15.39 7.56
CA GLY A 193 18.45 16.45 8.48
C GLY A 193 17.10 16.16 9.14
N GLY A 194 16.68 17.05 10.00
CA GLY A 194 15.43 16.90 10.73
C GLY A 194 15.35 17.88 11.88
N LYS A 195 14.49 17.55 12.83
CA LYS A 195 14.29 18.31 14.05
C LYS A 195 15.31 17.89 15.13
N ASN A 196 15.28 18.57 16.27
CA ASN A 196 16.18 18.28 17.39
C ASN A 196 15.96 16.87 17.96
N ASN A 197 14.73 16.41 18.01
CA ASN A 197 14.34 15.13 18.60
C ASN A 197 14.29 13.98 17.59
N PHE A 198 14.18 14.25 16.28
CA PHE A 198 14.09 13.23 15.25
C PHE A 198 14.61 13.71 13.91
N ALA A 199 15.45 12.91 13.29
CA ALA A 199 16.00 13.20 11.98
C ALA A 199 16.17 11.91 11.15
N MET A 200 16.14 12.06 9.85
CA MET A 200 16.43 11.00 8.88
C MET A 200 17.32 11.52 7.76
N GLY A 201 18.10 10.61 7.20
CA GLY A 201 18.95 10.90 6.06
C GLY A 201 19.14 9.69 5.17
N GLY A 202 19.69 9.94 4.00
CA GLY A 202 20.00 8.90 3.03
C GLY A 202 21.36 9.15 2.39
N ALA A 203 22.07 8.05 2.13
CA ALA A 203 23.35 8.05 1.46
C ALA A 203 23.38 7.01 0.34
N PRO A 204 24.24 7.16 -0.68
CA PRO A 204 24.48 6.10 -1.65
C PRO A 204 25.02 4.84 -0.96
N GLN A 205 24.87 3.70 -1.65
CA GLN A 205 25.44 2.45 -1.15
C GLN A 205 26.94 2.59 -0.97
N ASN A 206 27.42 2.28 0.23
CA ASN A 206 28.83 2.32 0.60
C ASN A 206 29.15 1.09 1.44
N GLN A 207 30.12 0.28 1.00
CA GLN A 207 30.50 -0.95 1.72
C GLN A 207 31.09 -0.66 3.11
N ALA A 208 31.72 0.51 3.29
CA ALA A 208 32.33 0.91 4.55
C ALA A 208 31.35 1.57 5.54
N PHE A 209 30.05 1.66 5.24
CA PHE A 209 29.09 2.39 6.08
C PHE A 209 28.99 1.82 7.51
N LYS A 210 29.22 0.52 7.67
CA LYS A 210 29.20 -0.14 8.98
C LYS A 210 30.37 0.32 9.84
N ASP A 211 31.56 0.45 9.25
CA ASP A 211 32.76 0.89 9.92
C ASP A 211 32.68 2.38 10.25
N ILE A 212 32.17 3.18 9.32
CA ILE A 212 31.93 4.63 9.52
C ILE A 212 30.96 4.86 10.66
N LEU A 213 29.83 4.13 10.68
CA LEU A 213 28.87 4.23 11.78
C LEU A 213 29.51 3.80 13.11
N SER A 214 30.31 2.74 13.11
CA SER A 214 30.97 2.23 14.31
C SER A 214 32.00 3.20 14.90
N SER A 215 32.74 3.89 14.04
CA SER A 215 33.79 4.87 14.45
C SER A 215 33.21 6.26 14.75
N PHE A 216 31.98 6.55 14.39
CA PHE A 216 31.34 7.85 14.66
C PHE A 216 31.20 8.06 16.17
N GLU A 217 31.82 9.10 16.72
CA GLU A 217 31.68 9.50 18.12
C GLU A 217 30.43 10.39 18.30
N ILE A 218 29.67 10.13 19.36
CA ILE A 218 28.42 10.81 19.71
C ILE A 218 28.67 11.81 20.85
#